data_02885762b3e11bb94a0c430e13dbff08
#
_entry.id   02885762b3e11bb94a0c430e13dbff08
#
_cell.length_a   1.000
_cell.length_b   1.000
_cell.length_c   1.000
_cell.angle_alpha   90.00
_cell.angle_beta   90.00
_cell.angle_gamma   90.00
#
_symmetry.space_group_name_H-M   'P 1'
#
loop_
_entity.id
_entity.type
_entity.pdbx_description
1 polymer ?
#
loop_
_entity_poly.entity_id
_entity_poly.type
_entity_poly.pdbx_seq_one_letter_code
_entity_poly.pdbx_strand_id
1 'polypeptide(L)'
;MTFTEKPQRVVVHELNTLETLLVLGLGDKIVGTSVTPGSMTYKRLMQKYPDQMQKIMIRNMQELNTESVLASYPDAIIGWKSTFTAALKRNTQWWNDRGVKTYVAATSNHILNYGTIEDECQYLADMGNIFDMEDMTNQLIDEIHQEIQATREAVKGKPKQKVMVIEMSGRGAFMNYDEGWLVGDMVTSLGGYMPVKERRVGVEELLEQNPEVIFVVYFNESQKDTIRQLLRQPQFSSLQAVIKNRICLLPFDCMYTSEIKTIQGIRLIKEGLYPELKESGETV
;
A
#
# COMPACT_ATOMS: atom_id res chain seq x y z
N MET A 1 -20.80 9.56 -0.51
CA MET A 1 -20.71 11.00 -0.12
C MET A 1 -20.36 11.77 -1.39
N THR A 2 -20.91 12.98 -1.60
CA THR A 2 -20.71 13.73 -2.84
C THR A 2 -19.88 14.98 -2.50
N PHE A 3 -18.75 15.14 -3.17
CA PHE A 3 -18.02 16.41 -3.21
C PHE A 3 -18.69 17.27 -4.29
N THR A 4 -19.27 18.38 -3.89
CA THR A 4 -19.93 19.32 -4.81
C THR A 4 -19.00 20.41 -5.32
N GLU A 5 -17.86 20.57 -4.64
CA GLU A 5 -16.82 21.53 -4.97
C GLU A 5 -15.47 20.88 -4.71
N LYS A 6 -14.48 21.27 -5.50
CA LYS A 6 -13.09 20.81 -5.40
C LYS A 6 -12.47 21.30 -4.08
N PRO A 7 -11.97 20.42 -3.20
CA PRO A 7 -11.33 20.82 -1.95
C PRO A 7 -10.12 21.73 -2.18
N GLN A 8 -9.97 22.74 -1.33
CA GLN A 8 -8.86 23.68 -1.38
C GLN A 8 -7.96 23.57 -0.14
N ARG A 9 -8.45 22.96 0.95
CA ARG A 9 -7.75 22.85 2.23
C ARG A 9 -7.91 21.45 2.80
N VAL A 10 -6.99 20.56 2.40
CA VAL A 10 -7.09 19.11 2.65
C VAL A 10 -6.18 18.71 3.81
N VAL A 11 -6.72 17.98 4.78
CA VAL A 11 -5.93 17.23 5.75
C VAL A 11 -5.81 15.79 5.27
N VAL A 12 -4.57 15.28 5.25
CA VAL A 12 -4.23 13.94 4.80
C VAL A 12 -3.52 13.19 5.92
N HIS A 13 -4.07 12.06 6.35
CA HIS A 13 -3.50 11.34 7.50
C HIS A 13 -2.50 10.27 7.08
N GLU A 14 -2.80 9.45 6.09
CA GLU A 14 -1.98 8.29 5.73
C GLU A 14 -0.94 8.61 4.66
N LEU A 15 0.17 7.87 4.68
CA LEU A 15 1.31 8.13 3.80
C LEU A 15 0.99 7.90 2.32
N ASN A 16 0.29 6.81 1.98
CA ASN A 16 -0.08 6.52 0.60
C ASN A 16 -1.05 7.57 0.06
N THR A 17 -2.03 7.99 0.86
CA THR A 17 -2.94 9.08 0.54
C THR A 17 -2.19 10.41 0.29
N LEU A 18 -1.19 10.71 1.15
CA LEU A 18 -0.34 11.88 0.93
C LEU A 18 0.42 11.76 -0.39
N GLU A 19 1.06 10.63 -0.64
CA GLU A 19 1.84 10.41 -1.86
C GLU A 19 0.96 10.44 -3.11
N THR A 20 -0.29 9.95 -3.05
CA THR A 20 -1.28 10.10 -4.13
C THR A 20 -1.51 11.57 -4.48
N LEU A 21 -1.79 12.41 -3.49
CA LEU A 21 -2.02 13.84 -3.75
C LEU A 21 -0.76 14.56 -4.24
N LEU A 22 0.43 14.14 -3.82
CA LEU A 22 1.69 14.68 -4.34
C LEU A 22 1.92 14.33 -5.82
N VAL A 23 1.63 13.09 -6.22
CA VAL A 23 1.69 12.66 -7.62
C VAL A 23 0.72 13.48 -8.47
N LEU A 24 -0.47 13.75 -7.97
CA LEU A 24 -1.48 14.58 -8.64
C LEU A 24 -1.14 16.09 -8.63
N GLY A 25 -0.01 16.50 -8.06
CA GLY A 25 0.42 17.89 -8.05
C GLY A 25 -0.33 18.77 -7.05
N LEU A 26 -1.02 18.19 -6.07
CA LEU A 26 -1.94 18.86 -5.14
C LEU A 26 -1.29 19.31 -3.80
N GLY A 27 0.04 19.40 -3.74
CA GLY A 27 0.76 19.79 -2.54
C GLY A 27 0.33 21.13 -1.94
N ASP A 28 -0.07 22.09 -2.78
CA ASP A 28 -0.59 23.40 -2.37
C ASP A 28 -1.95 23.35 -1.65
N LYS A 29 -2.70 22.25 -1.82
CA LYS A 29 -3.99 22.03 -1.14
C LYS A 29 -3.83 21.39 0.24
N ILE A 30 -2.67 20.83 0.55
CA ILE A 30 -2.46 20.10 1.81
C ILE A 30 -2.16 21.08 2.94
N VAL A 31 -3.06 21.17 3.90
CA VAL A 31 -2.95 22.05 5.07
C VAL A 31 -2.58 21.31 6.36
N GLY A 32 -2.57 19.97 6.31
CA GLY A 32 -2.17 19.12 7.44
C GLY A 32 -1.90 17.69 7.02
N THR A 33 -0.86 17.09 7.62
CA THR A 33 -0.51 15.68 7.40
C THR A 33 0.14 15.10 8.64
N SER A 34 0.13 13.76 8.77
CA SER A 34 0.81 13.03 9.84
C SER A 34 2.34 12.98 9.68
N VAL A 35 2.89 13.41 8.55
CA VAL A 35 4.33 13.40 8.31
C VAL A 35 5.03 14.49 9.11
N THR A 36 5.92 14.07 10.01
CA THR A 36 6.68 14.98 10.86
C THR A 36 7.88 15.57 10.14
N PRO A 37 8.08 16.90 10.13
CA PRO A 37 9.26 17.54 9.56
C PRO A 37 10.55 16.94 10.11
N GLY A 38 11.52 16.67 9.23
CA GLY A 38 12.81 16.09 9.60
C GLY A 38 12.82 14.57 9.78
N SER A 39 11.67 13.89 9.78
CA SER A 39 11.60 12.43 9.78
C SER A 39 12.22 11.82 8.51
N MET A 40 12.54 10.53 8.54
CA MET A 40 13.04 9.81 7.35
C MET A 40 12.03 9.85 6.21
N THR A 41 10.75 9.66 6.51
CA THR A 41 9.65 9.79 5.53
C THR A 41 9.60 11.18 4.91
N TYR A 42 9.69 12.23 5.73
CA TYR A 42 9.74 13.61 5.24
C TYR A 42 10.92 13.82 4.28
N LYS A 43 12.12 13.36 4.65
CA LYS A 43 13.32 13.48 3.81
C LYS A 43 13.15 12.75 2.47
N ARG A 44 12.59 11.55 2.50
CA ARG A 44 12.28 10.76 1.28
C ARG A 44 11.29 11.50 0.38
N LEU A 45 10.19 12.01 0.93
CA LEU A 45 9.21 12.76 0.17
C LEU A 45 9.78 14.09 -0.37
N MET A 46 10.59 14.80 0.41
CA MET A 46 11.31 15.99 -0.06
C MET A 46 12.26 15.70 -1.22
N GLN A 47 12.90 14.52 -1.21
CA GLN A 47 13.78 14.10 -2.31
C GLN A 47 12.99 13.72 -3.56
N LYS A 48 11.85 13.04 -3.39
CA LYS A 48 11.04 12.53 -4.51
C LYS A 48 10.11 13.61 -5.11
N TYR A 49 9.56 14.48 -4.27
CA TYR A 49 8.58 15.51 -4.65
C TYR A 49 8.95 16.89 -4.10
N PRO A 50 10.13 17.45 -4.42
CA PRO A 50 10.63 18.66 -3.76
C PRO A 50 9.67 19.85 -3.91
N ASP A 51 9.20 20.12 -5.11
CA ASP A 51 8.32 21.26 -5.40
C ASP A 51 6.95 21.15 -4.71
N GLN A 52 6.41 19.94 -4.61
CA GLN A 52 5.13 19.72 -3.95
C GLN A 52 5.26 19.81 -2.43
N MET A 53 6.30 19.18 -1.89
CA MET A 53 6.55 19.18 -0.43
C MET A 53 6.83 20.59 0.11
N GLN A 54 7.43 21.48 -0.68
CA GLN A 54 7.64 22.88 -0.30
C GLN A 54 6.32 23.67 -0.20
N LYS A 55 5.28 23.25 -0.92
CA LYS A 55 3.96 23.89 -0.90
C LYS A 55 3.12 23.46 0.30
N ILE A 56 3.45 22.29 0.90
CA ILE A 56 2.69 21.79 2.03
C ILE A 56 2.91 22.71 3.23
N MET A 57 1.83 23.29 3.75
CA MET A 57 1.84 23.99 5.00
C MET A 57 1.96 22.99 6.15
N ILE A 58 3.16 22.45 6.35
CA ILE A 58 3.44 21.58 7.47
C ILE A 58 3.39 22.44 8.75
N ARG A 59 2.19 22.66 9.24
CA ARG A 59 2.04 23.06 10.63
C ARG A 59 2.53 21.89 11.46
N ASN A 60 3.28 22.20 12.50
CA ASN A 60 3.91 21.25 13.43
C ASN A 60 2.84 20.35 14.09
N MET A 61 2.21 19.46 13.31
CA MET A 61 1.26 18.46 13.77
C MET A 61 2.08 17.25 14.23
N GLN A 62 2.76 17.37 15.36
CA GLN A 62 3.48 16.23 15.95
C GLN A 62 2.56 15.05 16.19
N GLU A 63 1.28 15.31 16.42
CA GLU A 63 0.20 14.34 16.44
C GLU A 63 -1.02 14.94 15.75
N LEU A 64 -1.55 14.23 14.75
CA LEU A 64 -2.82 14.59 14.14
C LEU A 64 -3.93 14.34 15.18
N ASN A 65 -4.57 15.40 15.63
CA ASN A 65 -5.70 15.34 16.56
C ASN A 65 -6.81 16.32 16.13
N THR A 66 -7.98 16.16 16.72
CA THR A 66 -9.15 17.00 16.40
C THR A 66 -8.87 18.49 16.45
N GLU A 67 -8.14 18.95 17.48
CA GLU A 67 -7.87 20.39 17.70
C GLU A 67 -6.93 20.95 16.64
N SER A 68 -5.83 20.23 16.35
CA SER A 68 -4.88 20.66 15.33
C SER A 68 -5.51 20.67 13.92
N VAL A 69 -6.39 19.72 13.63
CA VAL A 69 -7.14 19.68 12.37
C VAL A 69 -8.11 20.85 12.28
N LEU A 70 -8.91 21.12 13.31
CA LEU A 70 -9.82 22.29 13.32
C LEU A 70 -9.05 23.61 13.15
N ALA A 71 -7.90 23.76 13.81
CA ALA A 71 -7.06 24.95 13.71
C ALA A 71 -6.45 25.15 12.30
N SER A 72 -6.44 24.12 11.45
CA SER A 72 -6.02 24.23 10.07
C SER A 72 -7.14 24.67 9.12
N TYR A 73 -8.37 24.79 9.60
CA TYR A 73 -9.55 25.16 8.81
C TYR A 73 -9.68 24.34 7.51
N PRO A 74 -9.73 23.00 7.57
CA PRO A 74 -9.85 22.19 6.37
C PRO A 74 -11.27 22.24 5.81
N ASP A 75 -11.39 22.04 4.51
CA ASP A 75 -12.66 21.77 3.84
C ASP A 75 -12.84 20.26 3.56
N ALA A 76 -11.72 19.50 3.58
CA ALA A 76 -11.77 18.04 3.45
C ALA A 76 -10.73 17.33 4.32
N ILE A 77 -11.06 16.10 4.72
CA ILE A 77 -10.15 15.13 5.37
C ILE A 77 -10.17 13.85 4.57
N ILE A 78 -9.01 13.39 4.12
CA ILE A 78 -8.84 12.14 3.39
C ILE A 78 -7.94 11.22 4.20
N GLY A 79 -8.34 9.97 4.37
CA GLY A 79 -7.55 8.98 5.11
C GLY A 79 -8.22 7.64 5.24
N TRP A 80 -7.73 6.85 6.17
CA TRP A 80 -8.25 5.51 6.45
C TRP A 80 -9.36 5.56 7.51
N LYS A 81 -10.00 4.43 7.76
CA LYS A 81 -10.98 4.30 8.85
C LYS A 81 -10.34 4.66 10.21
N SER A 82 -9.07 4.25 10.44
CA SER A 82 -8.29 4.60 11.64
C SER A 82 -8.10 6.09 11.85
N THR A 83 -8.06 6.89 10.79
CA THR A 83 -8.03 8.35 10.87
C THR A 83 -9.16 8.89 11.73
N PHE A 84 -10.37 8.42 11.49
CA PHE A 84 -11.58 8.92 12.15
C PHE A 84 -11.86 8.22 13.49
N THR A 85 -11.50 6.95 13.63
CA THR A 85 -11.80 6.17 14.83
C THR A 85 -10.71 6.24 15.89
N ALA A 86 -9.45 6.30 15.51
CA ALA A 86 -8.30 6.26 16.40
C ALA A 86 -7.58 7.61 16.51
N ALA A 87 -7.14 8.19 15.40
CA ALA A 87 -6.34 9.43 15.42
C ALA A 87 -7.19 10.64 15.80
N LEU A 88 -8.26 10.93 15.07
CA LEU A 88 -9.11 12.10 15.32
C LEU A 88 -10.17 11.87 16.39
N LYS A 89 -10.49 10.62 16.72
CA LYS A 89 -11.52 10.25 17.70
C LYS A 89 -12.88 10.93 17.46
N ARG A 90 -13.18 11.19 16.20
CA ARG A 90 -14.43 11.79 15.71
C ARG A 90 -14.82 11.09 14.42
N ASN A 91 -16.06 10.58 14.34
CA ASN A 91 -16.57 9.93 13.15
C ASN A 91 -16.75 10.91 11.97
N THR A 92 -16.93 10.39 10.78
CA THR A 92 -17.12 11.17 9.57
C THR A 92 -18.32 12.11 9.64
N GLN A 93 -19.44 11.68 10.26
CA GLN A 93 -20.64 12.50 10.43
C GLN A 93 -20.34 13.77 11.23
N TRP A 94 -19.57 13.66 12.32
CA TRP A 94 -19.19 14.79 13.16
C TRP A 94 -18.45 15.90 12.39
N TRP A 95 -17.57 15.51 11.45
CA TRP A 95 -16.84 16.43 10.58
C TRP A 95 -17.76 17.03 9.51
N ASN A 96 -18.61 16.20 8.88
CA ASN A 96 -19.55 16.63 7.84
C ASN A 96 -20.59 17.65 8.38
N ASP A 97 -21.06 17.47 9.60
CA ASP A 97 -21.97 18.42 10.28
C ASP A 97 -21.32 19.80 10.47
N ARG A 98 -19.99 19.88 10.37
CA ARG A 98 -19.18 21.12 10.47
C ARG A 98 -18.73 21.65 9.12
N GLY A 99 -19.25 21.10 8.04
CA GLY A 99 -18.90 21.52 6.68
C GLY A 99 -17.56 20.93 6.18
N VAL A 100 -16.89 20.06 6.95
CA VAL A 100 -15.66 19.39 6.53
C VAL A 100 -16.00 18.07 5.86
N LYS A 101 -15.77 17.96 4.56
CA LYS A 101 -16.01 16.71 3.81
C LYS A 101 -15.02 15.64 4.22
N THR A 102 -15.45 14.38 4.19
CA THR A 102 -14.57 13.26 4.58
C THR A 102 -14.55 12.21 3.49
N TYR A 103 -13.37 11.67 3.21
CA TYR A 103 -13.19 10.50 2.36
C TYR A 103 -12.44 9.42 3.14
N VAL A 104 -12.94 8.19 3.06
CA VAL A 104 -12.34 7.02 3.73
C VAL A 104 -12.00 5.99 2.68
N ALA A 105 -10.71 5.63 2.56
CA ALA A 105 -10.28 4.59 1.64
C ALA A 105 -10.97 3.26 1.97
N ALA A 106 -11.69 2.69 1.01
CA ALA A 106 -12.55 1.52 1.22
C ALA A 106 -11.77 0.26 1.60
N THR A 107 -10.54 0.11 1.10
CA THR A 107 -9.65 -1.02 1.39
C THR A 107 -9.00 -0.95 2.77
N SER A 108 -9.17 0.18 3.48
CA SER A 108 -8.52 0.42 4.78
C SER A 108 -9.21 -0.28 5.94
N ASN A 109 -8.42 -0.81 6.88
CA ASN A 109 -8.87 -1.31 8.19
C ASN A 109 -10.09 -2.26 8.12
N HIS A 110 -10.11 -3.14 7.13
CA HIS A 110 -11.18 -4.14 6.93
C HIS A 110 -12.59 -3.53 6.80
N ILE A 111 -12.73 -2.40 6.10
CA ILE A 111 -14.05 -1.89 5.69
C ILE A 111 -14.65 -2.87 4.69
N LEU A 112 -13.89 -3.23 3.65
CA LEU A 112 -14.19 -4.36 2.78
C LEU A 112 -13.68 -5.66 3.42
N ASN A 113 -14.42 -6.74 3.28
CA ASN A 113 -13.98 -8.06 3.73
C ASN A 113 -12.75 -8.52 2.94
N TYR A 114 -12.71 -8.16 1.64
CA TYR A 114 -11.63 -8.45 0.71
C TYR A 114 -11.34 -7.18 -0.08
N GLY A 115 -10.09 -6.73 -0.09
CA GLY A 115 -9.64 -5.64 -0.94
C GLY A 115 -9.13 -6.20 -2.27
N THR A 116 -9.41 -5.51 -3.37
CA THR A 116 -8.98 -5.88 -4.72
C THR A 116 -8.19 -4.76 -5.39
N ILE A 117 -7.50 -5.08 -6.47
CA ILE A 117 -6.84 -4.09 -7.32
C ILE A 117 -7.87 -3.08 -7.85
N GLU A 118 -9.07 -3.56 -8.21
CA GLU A 118 -10.13 -2.68 -8.71
C GLU A 118 -10.65 -1.70 -7.63
N ASP A 119 -10.63 -2.08 -6.36
CA ASP A 119 -10.95 -1.15 -5.27
C ASP A 119 -9.89 -0.04 -5.13
N GLU A 120 -8.61 -0.35 -5.38
CA GLU A 120 -7.54 0.66 -5.44
C GLU A 120 -7.67 1.54 -6.69
N CYS A 121 -8.04 0.96 -7.84
CA CYS A 121 -8.36 1.71 -9.06
C CYS A 121 -9.54 2.65 -8.83
N GLN A 122 -10.58 2.19 -8.12
CA GLN A 122 -11.72 3.03 -7.75
C GLN A 122 -11.30 4.19 -6.83
N TYR A 123 -10.38 3.94 -5.88
CA TYR A 123 -9.81 5.02 -5.07
C TYR A 123 -9.11 6.07 -5.94
N LEU A 124 -8.30 5.67 -6.92
CA LEU A 124 -7.64 6.61 -7.84
C LEU A 124 -8.66 7.38 -8.67
N ALA A 125 -9.70 6.72 -9.19
CA ALA A 125 -10.79 7.36 -9.92
C ALA A 125 -11.55 8.37 -9.05
N ASP A 126 -11.80 8.04 -7.78
CA ASP A 126 -12.44 8.95 -6.82
C ASP A 126 -11.57 10.19 -6.57
N MET A 127 -10.26 10.03 -6.44
CA MET A 127 -9.33 11.18 -6.32
C MET A 127 -9.33 12.03 -7.59
N GLY A 128 -9.37 11.41 -8.77
CA GLY A 128 -9.56 12.10 -10.05
C GLY A 128 -10.79 12.99 -10.03
N ASN A 129 -11.94 12.40 -9.72
CA ASN A 129 -13.23 13.09 -9.68
C ASN A 129 -13.30 14.21 -8.61
N ILE A 130 -12.71 13.99 -7.43
CA ILE A 130 -12.71 14.97 -6.32
C ILE A 130 -11.87 16.20 -6.67
N PHE A 131 -10.77 16.01 -7.42
CA PHE A 131 -9.80 17.08 -7.70
C PHE A 131 -9.75 17.54 -9.16
N ASP A 132 -10.67 17.10 -10.02
CA ASP A 132 -10.70 17.34 -11.49
C ASP A 132 -9.37 16.91 -12.16
N MET A 133 -8.94 15.70 -11.86
CA MET A 133 -7.67 15.11 -12.34
C MET A 133 -7.90 13.76 -13.02
N GLU A 134 -9.09 13.55 -13.61
CA GLU A 134 -9.52 12.28 -14.20
C GLU A 134 -8.57 11.78 -15.28
N ASP A 135 -8.06 12.65 -16.12
CA ASP A 135 -7.13 12.27 -17.19
C ASP A 135 -5.85 11.63 -16.62
N MET A 136 -5.31 12.19 -15.52
CA MET A 136 -4.11 11.68 -14.89
C MET A 136 -4.40 10.36 -14.14
N THR A 137 -5.50 10.30 -13.40
CA THR A 137 -5.85 9.07 -12.65
C THR A 137 -6.25 7.93 -13.58
N ASN A 138 -6.91 8.20 -14.71
CA ASN A 138 -7.19 7.20 -15.73
C ASN A 138 -5.90 6.64 -16.35
N GLN A 139 -4.88 7.48 -16.61
CA GLN A 139 -3.58 6.99 -17.08
C GLN A 139 -2.92 6.04 -16.07
N LEU A 140 -2.99 6.35 -14.77
CA LEU A 140 -2.46 5.49 -13.71
C LEU A 140 -3.22 4.15 -13.61
N ILE A 141 -4.53 4.18 -13.76
CA ILE A 141 -5.39 2.98 -13.78
C ILE A 141 -5.08 2.13 -15.02
N ASP A 142 -4.96 2.76 -16.19
CA ASP A 142 -4.61 2.07 -17.42
C ASP A 142 -3.22 1.40 -17.33
N GLU A 143 -2.25 2.06 -16.68
CA GLU A 143 -0.92 1.49 -16.44
C GLU A 143 -1.00 0.23 -15.57
N ILE A 144 -1.82 0.23 -14.51
CA ILE A 144 -2.07 -0.94 -13.66
C ILE A 144 -2.64 -2.10 -14.49
N HIS A 145 -3.69 -1.85 -15.28
CA HIS A 145 -4.34 -2.87 -16.09
C HIS A 145 -3.41 -3.42 -17.19
N GLN A 146 -2.64 -2.54 -17.85
CA GLN A 146 -1.68 -2.94 -18.87
C GLN A 146 -0.55 -3.81 -18.30
N GLU A 147 -0.02 -3.48 -17.13
CA GLU A 147 1.02 -4.27 -16.46
C GLU A 147 0.54 -5.68 -16.14
N ILE A 148 -0.69 -5.82 -15.63
CA ILE A 148 -1.30 -7.11 -15.34
C ILE A 148 -1.52 -7.91 -16.63
N GLN A 149 -2.09 -7.29 -17.66
CA GLN A 149 -2.37 -7.94 -18.94
C GLN A 149 -1.09 -8.40 -19.64
N ALA A 150 -0.08 -7.53 -19.71
CA ALA A 150 1.22 -7.87 -20.30
C ALA A 150 1.88 -9.03 -19.57
N THR A 151 1.82 -9.04 -18.23
CA THR A 151 2.36 -10.15 -17.42
C THR A 151 1.60 -11.45 -17.71
N ARG A 152 0.26 -11.42 -17.72
CA ARG A 152 -0.57 -12.60 -18.02
C ARG A 152 -0.26 -13.22 -19.40
N GLU A 153 -0.08 -12.38 -20.42
CA GLU A 153 0.29 -12.88 -21.76
C GLU A 153 1.71 -13.47 -21.77
N ALA A 154 2.68 -12.82 -21.10
CA ALA A 154 4.07 -13.29 -21.04
C ALA A 154 4.22 -14.65 -20.31
N VAL A 155 3.31 -14.95 -19.38
CA VAL A 155 3.36 -16.21 -18.60
C VAL A 155 2.32 -17.24 -19.04
N LYS A 156 1.60 -16.98 -20.13
CA LYS A 156 0.57 -17.85 -20.64
C LYS A 156 1.11 -19.26 -20.90
N GLY A 157 0.41 -20.26 -20.33
CA GLY A 157 0.84 -21.66 -20.43
C GLY A 157 1.93 -22.08 -19.44
N LYS A 158 2.51 -21.18 -18.65
CA LYS A 158 3.40 -21.56 -17.55
C LYS A 158 2.60 -22.15 -16.38
N PRO A 159 3.16 -23.13 -15.63
CA PRO A 159 2.51 -23.62 -14.41
C PRO A 159 2.41 -22.51 -13.36
N LYS A 160 1.30 -22.50 -12.62
CA LYS A 160 1.12 -21.59 -11.51
C LYS A 160 2.10 -21.90 -10.38
N GLN A 161 2.75 -20.88 -9.87
CA GLN A 161 3.70 -21.03 -8.76
C GLN A 161 2.96 -20.96 -7.41
N LYS A 162 3.34 -21.85 -6.49
CA LYS A 162 2.83 -21.85 -5.11
C LYS A 162 3.48 -20.70 -4.33
N VAL A 163 2.67 -19.80 -3.82
CA VAL A 163 3.11 -18.56 -3.16
C VAL A 163 2.59 -18.51 -1.74
N MET A 164 3.41 -18.00 -0.84
CA MET A 164 2.97 -17.49 0.46
C MET A 164 3.43 -16.04 0.63
N VAL A 165 2.57 -15.23 1.22
CA VAL A 165 2.86 -13.86 1.62
C VAL A 165 2.78 -13.80 3.13
N ILE A 166 3.92 -13.60 3.78
CA ILE A 166 4.03 -13.72 5.24
C ILE A 166 4.64 -12.45 5.87
N GLU A 167 4.25 -12.21 7.11
CA GLU A 167 4.83 -11.19 7.98
C GLU A 167 5.36 -11.85 9.25
N MET A 168 6.49 -11.39 9.74
CA MET A 168 7.06 -11.89 11.00
C MET A 168 6.24 -11.40 12.19
N SER A 169 5.54 -12.29 12.88
CA SER A 169 4.68 -11.95 14.02
C SER A 169 5.35 -12.18 15.40
N GLY A 170 6.66 -12.50 15.41
CA GLY A 170 7.39 -12.86 16.63
C GLY A 170 7.13 -14.30 17.12
N ARG A 171 7.97 -14.80 18.04
CA ARG A 171 7.85 -16.14 18.65
C ARG A 171 7.83 -17.33 17.67
N GLY A 172 8.45 -17.18 16.48
CA GLY A 172 8.52 -18.27 15.48
C GLY A 172 7.22 -18.53 14.73
N ALA A 173 6.29 -17.58 14.75
CA ALA A 173 5.06 -17.63 13.97
C ALA A 173 5.05 -16.50 12.91
N PHE A 174 4.31 -16.72 11.85
CA PHE A 174 4.10 -15.78 10.78
C PHE A 174 2.61 -15.43 10.67
N MET A 175 2.29 -14.19 10.41
CA MET A 175 1.01 -13.83 9.86
C MET A 175 1.03 -14.16 8.37
N ASN A 176 0.01 -14.84 7.89
CA ASN A 176 -0.17 -15.17 6.47
C ASN A 176 -1.25 -14.28 5.87
N TYR A 177 -0.95 -13.71 4.73
CA TYR A 177 -1.88 -12.96 3.89
C TYR A 177 -2.34 -13.90 2.78
N ASP A 178 -3.59 -14.29 2.81
CA ASP A 178 -4.19 -15.19 1.82
C ASP A 178 -4.78 -14.44 0.60
N GLU A 179 -5.44 -15.17 -0.28
CA GLU A 179 -6.05 -14.62 -1.49
C GLU A 179 -7.19 -13.61 -1.23
N GLY A 180 -7.69 -13.51 0.01
CA GLY A 180 -8.71 -12.53 0.39
C GLY A 180 -8.15 -11.13 0.68
N TRP A 181 -6.84 -10.96 0.67
CA TRP A 181 -6.21 -9.67 0.84
C TRP A 181 -5.90 -9.02 -0.51
N LEU A 182 -5.73 -7.70 -0.55
CA LEU A 182 -5.28 -6.99 -1.75
C LEU A 182 -4.04 -7.64 -2.39
N VAL A 183 -3.04 -7.99 -1.57
CA VAL A 183 -1.85 -8.68 -2.06
C VAL A 183 -2.17 -10.06 -2.65
N GLY A 184 -3.20 -10.73 -2.13
CA GLY A 184 -3.68 -11.99 -2.68
C GLY A 184 -4.27 -11.81 -4.07
N ASP A 185 -5.07 -10.76 -4.28
CA ASP A 185 -5.57 -10.40 -5.61
C ASP A 185 -4.42 -10.05 -6.56
N MET A 186 -3.41 -9.29 -6.11
CA MET A 186 -2.21 -9.00 -6.91
C MET A 186 -1.49 -10.29 -7.34
N VAL A 187 -1.21 -11.21 -6.40
CA VAL A 187 -0.52 -12.48 -6.67
C VAL A 187 -1.32 -13.34 -7.65
N THR A 188 -2.62 -13.51 -7.42
CA THR A 188 -3.47 -14.37 -8.25
C THR A 188 -3.73 -13.77 -9.63
N SER A 189 -3.83 -12.44 -9.73
CA SER A 189 -3.95 -11.71 -10.99
C SER A 189 -2.72 -11.88 -11.89
N LEU A 190 -1.54 -12.08 -11.28
CA LEU A 190 -0.29 -12.34 -12.01
C LEU A 190 0.00 -13.84 -12.19
N GLY A 191 -0.95 -14.73 -11.89
CA GLY A 191 -0.83 -16.17 -12.12
C GLY A 191 -0.17 -16.97 -11.00
N GLY A 192 -0.03 -16.39 -9.81
CA GLY A 192 0.36 -17.12 -8.60
C GLY A 192 -0.80 -17.98 -8.05
N TYR A 193 -0.47 -18.88 -7.11
CA TYR A 193 -1.42 -19.75 -6.45
C TYR A 193 -1.18 -19.75 -4.93
N MET A 194 -2.19 -19.40 -4.14
CA MET A 194 -2.11 -19.21 -2.69
C MET A 194 -3.05 -20.18 -1.96
N PRO A 195 -2.60 -21.41 -1.67
CA PRO A 195 -3.47 -22.44 -1.09
C PRO A 195 -3.73 -22.28 0.42
N VAL A 196 -2.85 -21.55 1.13
CA VAL A 196 -2.89 -21.44 2.60
C VAL A 196 -3.86 -20.36 3.02
N LYS A 197 -4.90 -20.73 3.78
CA LYS A 197 -5.97 -19.83 4.24
C LYS A 197 -5.82 -19.44 5.71
N GLU A 198 -5.04 -20.19 6.45
CA GLU A 198 -4.78 -19.96 7.87
C GLU A 198 -4.08 -18.61 8.05
N ARG A 199 -4.66 -17.75 8.88
CA ARG A 199 -4.11 -16.40 9.14
C ARG A 199 -2.78 -16.43 9.91
N ARG A 200 -2.52 -17.48 10.67
CA ARG A 200 -1.27 -17.68 11.40
C ARG A 200 -0.67 -19.02 11.02
N VAL A 201 0.59 -18.99 10.68
CA VAL A 201 1.35 -20.15 10.20
C VAL A 201 2.59 -20.31 11.06
N GLY A 202 2.83 -21.52 11.56
CA GLY A 202 4.06 -21.89 12.25
C GLY A 202 5.18 -22.25 11.29
N VAL A 203 6.39 -22.44 11.83
CA VAL A 203 7.55 -22.90 11.04
C VAL A 203 7.26 -24.27 10.41
N GLU A 204 6.66 -25.21 11.16
CA GLU A 204 6.36 -26.55 10.68
C GLU A 204 5.41 -26.54 9.49
N GLU A 205 4.34 -25.73 9.58
CA GLU A 205 3.38 -25.58 8.51
C GLU A 205 3.97 -24.89 7.28
N LEU A 206 4.83 -23.88 7.47
CA LEU A 206 5.56 -23.25 6.37
C LEU A 206 6.45 -24.26 5.62
N LEU A 207 7.12 -25.15 6.38
CA LEU A 207 7.93 -26.25 5.81
C LEU A 207 7.07 -27.28 5.08
N GLU A 208 5.93 -27.68 5.64
CA GLU A 208 4.99 -28.60 5.03
C GLU A 208 4.41 -28.03 3.73
N GLN A 209 4.00 -26.78 3.76
CA GLN A 209 3.49 -26.10 2.58
C GLN A 209 4.54 -25.95 1.48
N ASN A 210 5.79 -25.75 1.86
CA ASN A 210 6.94 -25.70 0.97
C ASN A 210 6.70 -24.83 -0.31
N PRO A 211 6.41 -23.53 -0.17
CA PRO A 211 6.11 -22.66 -1.31
C PRO A 211 7.31 -22.46 -2.23
N GLU A 212 7.04 -22.22 -3.51
CA GLU A 212 8.08 -21.93 -4.52
C GLU A 212 8.58 -20.49 -4.43
N VAL A 213 7.71 -19.57 -3.97
CA VAL A 213 8.00 -18.15 -3.76
C VAL A 213 7.44 -17.72 -2.42
N ILE A 214 8.23 -16.99 -1.65
CA ILE A 214 7.78 -16.36 -0.40
C ILE A 214 8.00 -14.85 -0.52
N PHE A 215 6.91 -14.10 -0.39
CA PHE A 215 7.00 -12.67 -0.13
C PHE A 215 6.98 -12.43 1.37
N VAL A 216 7.96 -11.69 1.87
CA VAL A 216 8.04 -11.33 3.29
C VAL A 216 7.77 -9.85 3.44
N VAL A 217 6.68 -9.53 4.14
CA VAL A 217 6.23 -8.17 4.38
C VAL A 217 7.11 -7.48 5.40
N TYR A 218 7.48 -6.23 5.13
CA TYR A 218 8.22 -5.38 6.05
C TYR A 218 7.61 -3.97 6.11
N PHE A 219 7.76 -3.31 7.27
CA PHE A 219 7.24 -1.96 7.54
C PHE A 219 8.31 -0.87 7.49
N ASN A 220 9.56 -1.25 7.69
CA ASN A 220 10.69 -0.32 7.69
C ASN A 220 11.99 -1.02 7.27
N GLU A 221 12.95 -0.23 6.81
CA GLU A 221 14.23 -0.74 6.28
C GLU A 221 15.02 -1.62 7.26
N SER A 222 14.96 -1.32 8.57
CA SER A 222 15.69 -2.08 9.59
C SER A 222 15.22 -3.54 9.72
N GLN A 223 13.99 -3.85 9.29
CA GLN A 223 13.48 -5.22 9.32
C GLN A 223 14.06 -6.11 8.21
N LYS A 224 14.51 -5.53 7.10
CA LYS A 224 15.03 -6.30 5.95
C LYS A 224 16.16 -7.24 6.32
N ASP A 225 17.13 -6.76 7.11
CA ASP A 225 18.27 -7.59 7.51
C ASP A 225 17.88 -8.67 8.51
N THR A 226 16.98 -8.36 9.43
CA THR A 226 16.41 -9.35 10.37
C THR A 226 15.68 -10.48 9.63
N ILE A 227 14.87 -10.13 8.62
CA ILE A 227 14.17 -11.10 7.77
C ILE A 227 15.17 -11.99 7.03
N ARG A 228 16.19 -11.38 6.39
CA ARG A 228 17.23 -12.13 5.66
C ARG A 228 17.99 -13.09 6.58
N GLN A 229 18.31 -12.66 7.81
CA GLN A 229 19.01 -13.49 8.79
C GLN A 229 18.13 -14.65 9.26
N LEU A 230 16.83 -14.41 9.56
CA LEU A 230 15.92 -15.47 9.98
C LEU A 230 15.81 -16.57 8.92
N LEU A 231 15.58 -16.21 7.67
CA LEU A 231 15.36 -17.18 6.59
C LEU A 231 16.63 -17.91 6.14
N ARG A 232 17.80 -17.47 6.58
CA ARG A 232 19.08 -18.20 6.42
C ARG A 232 19.34 -19.24 7.52
N GLN A 233 18.48 -19.34 8.53
CA GLN A 233 18.66 -20.33 9.59
C GLN A 233 18.50 -21.75 9.01
N PRO A 234 19.27 -22.75 9.54
CA PRO A 234 19.29 -24.12 9.02
C PRO A 234 17.93 -24.77 8.90
N GLN A 235 17.00 -24.43 9.78
CA GLN A 235 15.64 -24.98 9.77
C GLN A 235 14.86 -24.67 8.49
N PHE A 236 15.18 -23.60 7.77
CA PHE A 236 14.52 -23.21 6.52
C PHE A 236 15.25 -23.69 5.25
N SER A 237 16.41 -24.36 5.41
CA SER A 237 17.28 -24.76 4.29
C SER A 237 16.63 -25.71 3.29
N SER A 238 15.58 -26.44 3.70
CA SER A 238 14.82 -27.36 2.85
C SER A 238 13.70 -26.70 2.04
N LEU A 239 13.35 -25.45 2.34
CA LEU A 239 12.31 -24.74 1.59
C LEU A 239 12.72 -24.50 0.14
N GLN A 240 11.83 -24.79 -0.81
CA GLN A 240 12.07 -24.52 -2.23
C GLN A 240 12.39 -23.05 -2.49
N ALA A 241 11.67 -22.13 -1.84
CA ALA A 241 11.90 -20.70 -1.96
C ALA A 241 13.30 -20.29 -1.49
N VAL A 242 13.86 -20.95 -0.46
CA VAL A 242 15.24 -20.73 0.00
C VAL A 242 16.24 -21.30 -1.00
N ILE A 243 16.07 -22.57 -1.40
CA ILE A 243 16.96 -23.27 -2.35
C ILE A 243 17.05 -22.53 -3.69
N LYS A 244 15.91 -22.02 -4.18
CA LYS A 244 15.82 -21.31 -5.48
C LYS A 244 16.08 -19.80 -5.35
N ASN A 245 16.43 -19.30 -4.15
CA ASN A 245 16.60 -17.87 -3.86
C ASN A 245 15.38 -17.02 -4.26
N ARG A 246 14.18 -17.51 -3.95
CA ARG A 246 12.88 -16.91 -4.27
C ARG A 246 12.19 -16.34 -3.02
N ILE A 247 12.96 -15.73 -2.14
CA ILE A 247 12.46 -14.96 -1.00
C ILE A 247 12.52 -13.49 -1.36
N CYS A 248 11.36 -12.87 -1.50
CA CYS A 248 11.19 -11.51 -1.98
C CYS A 248 10.70 -10.62 -0.82
N LEU A 249 11.31 -9.47 -0.64
CA LEU A 249 10.87 -8.50 0.37
C LEU A 249 9.78 -7.62 -0.24
N LEU A 250 8.67 -7.45 0.47
CA LEU A 250 7.51 -6.69 0.02
C LEU A 250 7.17 -5.58 1.02
N PRO A 251 7.23 -4.28 0.63
CA PRO A 251 6.85 -3.20 1.52
C PRO A 251 5.36 -3.27 1.84
N PHE A 252 4.99 -3.08 3.12
CA PHE A 252 3.60 -3.10 3.55
C PHE A 252 2.74 -2.07 2.80
N ASP A 253 3.27 -0.90 2.55
CA ASP A 253 2.59 0.20 1.85
C ASP A 253 2.36 -0.05 0.34
N CYS A 254 2.92 -1.12 -0.22
CA CYS A 254 2.68 -1.56 -1.60
C CYS A 254 1.69 -2.73 -1.72
N MET A 255 1.21 -3.26 -0.59
CA MET A 255 0.40 -4.48 -0.58
C MET A 255 -0.88 -4.39 0.26
N TYR A 256 -1.09 -3.28 0.96
CA TYR A 256 -2.25 -3.04 1.82
C TYR A 256 -2.67 -1.58 1.72
N THR A 257 -3.92 -1.33 1.29
CA THR A 257 -4.43 0.02 0.98
C THR A 257 -3.36 0.83 0.23
N SER A 258 -2.94 0.26 -0.90
CA SER A 258 -1.72 0.68 -1.59
C SER A 258 -1.88 1.96 -2.41
N GLU A 259 -3.13 2.31 -2.79
CA GLU A 259 -3.46 3.57 -3.46
C GLU A 259 -2.55 3.81 -4.68
N ILE A 260 -1.80 4.91 -4.71
CA ILE A 260 -0.85 5.21 -5.79
C ILE A 260 0.28 4.17 -5.92
N LYS A 261 0.56 3.39 -4.88
CA LYS A 261 1.61 2.36 -4.90
C LYS A 261 1.14 1.01 -5.40
N THR A 262 -0.11 0.87 -5.82
CA THR A 262 -0.66 -0.37 -6.37
C THR A 262 0.19 -0.88 -7.53
N ILE A 263 0.57 -0.03 -8.47
CA ILE A 263 1.44 -0.40 -9.60
C ILE A 263 2.82 -0.89 -9.13
N GLN A 264 3.39 -0.24 -8.10
CA GLN A 264 4.67 -0.68 -7.53
C GLN A 264 4.55 -2.07 -6.88
N GLY A 265 3.46 -2.31 -6.13
CA GLY A 265 3.16 -3.63 -5.54
C GLY A 265 3.06 -4.72 -6.60
N ILE A 266 2.32 -4.48 -7.68
CA ILE A 266 2.17 -5.38 -8.82
C ILE A 266 3.53 -5.69 -9.45
N ARG A 267 4.37 -4.68 -9.72
CA ARG A 267 5.71 -4.87 -10.29
C ARG A 267 6.63 -5.68 -9.38
N LEU A 268 6.63 -5.41 -8.07
CA LEU A 268 7.42 -6.18 -7.10
C LEU A 268 6.98 -7.65 -7.06
N ILE A 269 5.69 -7.91 -7.13
CA ILE A 269 5.15 -9.28 -7.16
C ILE A 269 5.48 -9.95 -8.50
N LYS A 270 5.35 -9.24 -9.65
CA LYS A 270 5.79 -9.72 -10.96
C LYS A 270 7.26 -10.15 -10.93
N GLU A 271 8.15 -9.29 -10.44
CA GLU A 271 9.59 -9.60 -10.33
C GLU A 271 9.87 -10.80 -9.42
N GLY A 272 9.14 -10.92 -8.33
CA GLY A 272 9.22 -12.08 -7.44
C GLY A 272 8.73 -13.37 -8.08
N LEU A 273 7.64 -13.35 -8.83
CA LEU A 273 7.09 -14.51 -9.54
C LEU A 273 7.88 -14.86 -10.79
N TYR A 274 8.37 -13.89 -11.54
CA TYR A 274 8.98 -14.03 -12.86
C TYR A 274 10.24 -13.17 -12.98
N PRO A 275 11.36 -13.54 -12.32
CA PRO A 275 12.59 -12.76 -12.37
C PRO A 275 13.12 -12.50 -13.79
N GLU A 276 12.79 -13.40 -14.73
CA GLU A 276 13.15 -13.27 -16.13
C GLU A 276 12.40 -12.13 -16.86
N LEU A 277 11.30 -11.64 -16.30
CA LEU A 277 10.53 -10.52 -16.82
C LEU A 277 10.94 -9.18 -16.20
N LYS A 278 12.00 -9.17 -15.41
CA LYS A 278 12.53 -7.93 -14.82
C LYS A 278 13.06 -7.02 -15.91
N GLU A 279 12.53 -5.81 -15.99
CA GLU A 279 13.02 -4.79 -16.91
C GLU A 279 14.42 -4.33 -16.49
N SER A 280 15.36 -4.39 -17.44
CA SER A 280 16.72 -3.90 -17.22
C SER A 280 16.70 -2.37 -17.22
N GLY A 281 16.62 -1.74 -16.04
CA GLY A 281 16.75 -0.28 -15.92
C GLY A 281 16.07 0.43 -14.76
N GLU A 282 15.10 -0.15 -14.09
CA GLU A 282 14.49 0.49 -12.92
C GLU A 282 15.05 -0.09 -11.61
N THR A 283 16.01 0.62 -11.03
CA THR A 283 16.36 0.46 -9.61
C THR A 283 15.33 1.24 -8.81
N VAL A 284 14.40 0.54 -8.16
CA VAL A 284 13.40 1.08 -7.21
C VAL A 284 14.08 1.56 -5.92
#